data_5ae0bbb389af1caa7bf8bb556593bdb4
#
_entry.id   5ae0bbb389af1caa7bf8bb556593bdb4
#
_cell.length_a   1.000
_cell.length_b   1.000
_cell.length_c   1.000
_cell.angle_alpha   90.00
_cell.angle_beta   90.00
_cell.angle_gamma   90.00
#
_symmetry.space_group_name_H-M   'P 1'
#
loop_
_entity.id
_entity.type
_entity.pdbx_description
1 polymer ?
#
loop_
_entity_poly.entity_id
_entity_poly.type
_entity_poly.pdbx_seq_one_letter_code
_entity_poly.pdbx_strand_id
1 'polypeptide(L)'
;EIPFEVPEGWTWTRLASVLSLSSGKSLKVRQLTSEEEFPVYGGNGINGTHSDYNVDSDTIIIGRVGFYCGNVYKTSSKAWVTDNALIAAIKEKSIFDIDFLVAVLKYLDLGKTSVSTAQPVVSGKGILPLIVPVPPKIEQNRILKSYIQIMPVLDLIENNKEEVLSLISMTKSKILDLAIRGKLVPQDPDDEPASVLLERIRAEKEELIKAGKIKRDKKESVIFRGEDNSYYEKI
;
A
#
# COMPACT_ATOMS: atom_id res chain seq x y z
N GLU A 1 26.83 8.53 13.25
CA GLU A 1 27.52 8.06 12.03
C GLU A 1 26.90 8.75 10.81
N ILE A 2 27.75 9.26 9.89
CA ILE A 2 27.30 9.91 8.64
C ILE A 2 26.91 8.80 7.66
N PRO A 3 25.69 8.82 7.07
CA PRO A 3 25.21 7.71 6.25
C PRO A 3 25.97 7.50 4.93
N PHE A 4 26.45 8.59 4.33
CA PHE A 4 27.19 8.59 3.06
C PHE A 4 28.00 9.89 2.90
N GLU A 5 28.93 9.89 1.98
CA GLU A 5 29.66 11.09 1.60
C GLU A 5 28.78 12.03 0.77
N VAL A 6 28.90 13.33 1.01
CA VAL A 6 28.17 14.35 0.23
C VAL A 6 29.13 15.09 -0.70
N PRO A 7 28.64 15.65 -1.82
CA PRO A 7 29.48 16.44 -2.74
C PRO A 7 30.14 17.66 -2.07
N GLU A 8 31.21 18.16 -2.66
CA GLU A 8 31.82 19.42 -2.25
C GLU A 8 30.77 20.56 -2.30
N GLY A 9 30.79 21.39 -1.26
CA GLY A 9 29.79 22.46 -1.09
C GLY A 9 28.52 22.05 -0.36
N TRP A 10 28.33 20.76 -0.07
CA TRP A 10 27.26 20.29 0.82
C TRP A 10 27.76 20.15 2.25
N THR A 11 26.82 20.16 3.18
CA THR A 11 27.14 19.90 4.60
C THR A 11 26.06 19.06 5.26
N TRP A 12 26.40 18.39 6.34
CA TRP A 12 25.44 17.68 7.18
C TRP A 12 25.00 18.56 8.34
N THR A 13 23.72 18.50 8.68
CA THR A 13 23.19 19.14 9.88
C THR A 13 22.14 18.27 10.55
N ARG A 14 21.82 18.57 11.82
CA ARG A 14 20.68 17.95 12.50
C ARG A 14 19.41 18.70 12.16
N LEU A 15 18.27 17.97 12.08
CA LEU A 15 16.96 18.60 11.89
C LEU A 15 16.66 19.61 13.00
N ALA A 16 17.16 19.41 14.21
CA ALA A 16 17.06 20.38 15.31
C ALA A 16 17.62 21.76 14.98
N SER A 17 18.64 21.85 14.12
CA SER A 17 19.20 23.13 13.70
C SER A 17 18.34 23.86 12.68
N VAL A 18 17.51 23.12 11.93
CA VAL A 18 16.73 23.61 10.79
C VAL A 18 15.26 23.81 11.12
N LEU A 19 14.70 22.89 11.93
CA LEU A 19 13.27 22.84 12.25
C LEU A 19 13.02 23.08 13.73
N SER A 20 11.87 23.67 14.02
CA SER A 20 11.16 23.55 15.29
C SER A 20 9.90 22.75 15.10
N LEU A 21 9.58 21.89 16.07
CA LEU A 21 8.37 21.06 16.05
C LEU A 21 7.44 21.46 17.19
N SER A 22 6.17 21.65 16.89
CA SER A 22 5.11 21.88 17.87
C SER A 22 3.92 20.97 17.57
N SER A 23 3.11 20.66 18.59
CA SER A 23 1.86 19.93 18.39
C SER A 23 0.81 20.86 17.80
N GLY A 24 -0.06 20.35 16.96
CA GLY A 24 -1.28 21.04 16.58
C GLY A 24 -2.25 21.20 17.77
N LYS A 25 -3.45 21.71 17.50
CA LYS A 25 -4.47 21.99 18.52
C LYS A 25 -5.61 20.99 18.40
N SER A 26 -6.10 20.48 19.54
CA SER A 26 -7.23 19.55 19.56
C SER A 26 -8.47 20.15 18.88
N LEU A 27 -9.16 19.33 18.09
CA LEU A 27 -10.42 19.66 17.45
C LEU A 27 -11.40 18.51 17.66
N LYS A 28 -12.62 18.81 18.11
CA LYS A 28 -13.64 17.79 18.32
C LYS A 28 -14.22 17.35 16.97
N VAL A 29 -14.46 16.05 16.79
CA VAL A 29 -15.02 15.48 15.54
C VAL A 29 -16.30 16.21 15.09
N ARG A 30 -17.17 16.63 16.02
CA ARG A 30 -18.40 17.40 15.71
C ARG A 30 -18.17 18.77 15.09
N GLN A 31 -16.93 19.27 15.11
CA GLN A 31 -16.54 20.57 14.51
C GLN A 31 -15.93 20.39 13.12
N LEU A 32 -15.77 19.13 12.66
CA LEU A 32 -15.38 18.81 11.30
C LEU A 32 -16.61 18.87 10.41
N THR A 33 -16.48 19.51 9.29
CA THR A 33 -17.49 19.56 8.21
C THR A 33 -16.86 19.21 6.88
N SER A 34 -17.63 19.16 5.82
CA SER A 34 -17.15 19.03 4.43
C SER A 34 -17.33 20.31 3.61
N GLU A 35 -17.89 21.36 4.23
CA GLU A 35 -18.37 22.56 3.54
C GLU A 35 -17.61 23.84 3.94
N GLU A 36 -16.74 23.75 4.95
CA GLU A 36 -15.99 24.90 5.46
C GLU A 36 -14.69 25.17 4.66
N GLU A 37 -14.10 26.34 4.86
CA GLU A 37 -13.06 26.90 4.03
C GLU A 37 -11.69 26.21 4.21
N PHE A 38 -11.31 25.85 5.47
CA PHE A 38 -9.94 25.45 5.77
C PHE A 38 -9.81 23.93 5.98
N PRO A 39 -8.88 23.24 5.27
CA PRO A 39 -8.64 21.82 5.46
C PRO A 39 -8.11 21.54 6.87
N VAL A 40 -8.55 20.41 7.44
CA VAL A 40 -8.11 19.93 8.76
C VAL A 40 -7.15 18.75 8.58
N TYR A 41 -5.91 18.95 9.00
CA TYR A 41 -4.90 17.91 8.97
C TYR A 41 -4.82 17.15 10.31
N GLY A 42 -4.89 15.84 10.23
CA GLY A 42 -4.61 14.90 11.32
C GLY A 42 -3.39 14.04 11.06
N GLY A 43 -3.28 12.93 11.79
CA GLY A 43 -2.18 11.97 11.63
C GLY A 43 -2.11 11.31 10.25
N ASN A 44 -3.23 11.26 9.53
CA ASN A 44 -3.37 10.62 8.20
C ASN A 44 -3.69 11.62 7.08
N GLY A 45 -3.23 12.85 7.17
CA GLY A 45 -3.55 13.88 6.18
C GLY A 45 -4.87 14.60 6.47
N ILE A 46 -5.62 14.96 5.42
CA ILE A 46 -6.85 15.76 5.53
C ILE A 46 -8.01 14.88 6.01
N ASN A 47 -8.67 15.30 7.09
CA ASN A 47 -9.80 14.59 7.73
C ASN A 47 -11.15 15.34 7.59
N GLY A 48 -11.18 16.45 6.88
CA GLY A 48 -12.35 17.30 6.71
C GLY A 48 -11.96 18.77 6.64
N THR A 49 -12.91 19.67 6.89
CA THR A 49 -12.71 21.13 6.88
C THR A 49 -13.20 21.78 8.17
N HIS A 50 -12.79 23.01 8.41
CA HIS A 50 -13.18 23.83 9.57
C HIS A 50 -13.24 25.31 9.21
N SER A 51 -14.01 26.08 9.95
CA SER A 51 -14.20 27.54 9.74
C SER A 51 -13.01 28.39 10.19
N ASP A 52 -12.05 27.81 10.92
CA ASP A 52 -10.88 28.52 11.45
C ASP A 52 -9.59 27.76 11.11
N TYR A 53 -8.45 28.42 11.24
CA TYR A 53 -7.13 27.87 10.95
C TYR A 53 -6.15 28.16 12.09
N ASN A 54 -5.12 27.34 12.22
CA ASN A 54 -4.02 27.55 13.17
C ASN A 54 -2.63 27.53 12.51
N VAL A 55 -2.58 27.34 11.21
CA VAL A 55 -1.35 27.46 10.41
C VAL A 55 -1.64 28.15 9.09
N ASP A 56 -0.65 28.90 8.59
CA ASP A 56 -0.68 29.50 7.27
C ASP A 56 -0.33 28.47 6.18
N SER A 57 -0.44 28.90 4.90
CA SER A 57 0.06 28.13 3.76
C SER A 57 1.55 27.82 3.88
N ASP A 58 2.00 26.86 3.08
CA ASP A 58 3.40 26.42 3.04
C ASP A 58 3.94 26.00 4.43
N THR A 59 3.12 25.30 5.18
CA THR A 59 3.49 24.70 6.46
C THR A 59 3.74 23.21 6.30
N ILE A 60 4.82 22.69 6.85
CA ILE A 60 5.11 21.26 6.89
C ILE A 60 4.38 20.64 8.08
N ILE A 61 3.66 19.55 7.79
CA ILE A 61 2.88 18.79 8.77
C ILE A 61 3.38 17.36 8.79
N ILE A 62 3.59 16.80 9.99
CA ILE A 62 4.05 15.42 10.18
C ILE A 62 2.99 14.69 10.99
N GLY A 63 2.49 13.57 10.46
CA GLY A 63 1.56 12.70 11.18
C GLY A 63 2.21 12.20 12.48
N ARG A 64 1.54 12.40 13.62
CA ARG A 64 2.11 12.08 14.93
C ARG A 64 1.71 10.71 15.44
N VAL A 65 0.46 10.31 15.26
CA VAL A 65 -0.15 9.14 15.91
C VAL A 65 -0.81 8.23 14.87
N GLY A 66 -0.74 6.91 15.11
CA GLY A 66 -1.42 5.89 14.30
C GLY A 66 -0.54 5.29 13.21
N PHE A 67 -1.17 4.45 12.38
CA PHE A 67 -0.48 3.66 11.33
C PHE A 67 0.32 4.54 10.35
N TYR A 68 -0.14 5.75 10.08
CA TYR A 68 0.50 6.72 9.18
C TYR A 68 1.39 7.74 9.92
N CYS A 69 1.78 7.46 11.18
CA CYS A 69 2.70 8.33 11.89
C CYS A 69 4.03 8.45 11.15
N GLY A 70 4.59 9.65 11.08
CA GLY A 70 5.79 9.95 10.30
C GLY A 70 5.53 10.40 8.86
N ASN A 71 4.30 10.22 8.33
CA ASN A 71 3.96 10.76 7.01
C ASN A 71 4.07 12.29 7.01
N VAL A 72 4.61 12.82 5.91
CA VAL A 72 4.90 14.25 5.76
C VAL A 72 3.99 14.87 4.72
N TYR A 73 3.33 15.96 5.08
CA TYR A 73 2.44 16.75 4.24
C TYR A 73 2.91 18.20 4.18
N LYS A 74 2.49 18.93 3.14
CA LYS A 74 2.62 20.37 3.05
C LYS A 74 1.24 20.97 2.80
N THR A 75 0.90 22.04 3.51
CA THR A 75 -0.33 22.80 3.21
C THR A 75 -0.13 23.63 1.95
N SER A 76 -1.15 23.73 1.12
CA SER A 76 -1.22 24.67 -0.02
C SER A 76 -1.97 25.95 0.33
N SER A 77 -2.65 25.97 1.48
CA SER A 77 -3.48 27.07 1.99
C SER A 77 -3.43 27.10 3.52
N LYS A 78 -4.08 28.08 4.12
CA LYS A 78 -4.36 28.08 5.55
C LYS A 78 -5.07 26.79 5.94
N ALA A 79 -4.73 26.25 7.10
CA ALA A 79 -5.27 24.97 7.54
C ALA A 79 -5.37 24.88 9.07
N TRP A 80 -6.20 23.96 9.55
CA TRP A 80 -6.19 23.55 10.95
C TRP A 80 -5.38 22.26 11.09
N VAL A 81 -4.39 22.28 11.96
CA VAL A 81 -3.60 21.09 12.30
C VAL A 81 -4.01 20.60 13.68
N THR A 82 -4.44 19.34 13.77
CA THR A 82 -4.87 18.73 15.03
C THR A 82 -3.69 18.27 15.87
N ASP A 83 -3.93 17.96 17.13
CA ASP A 83 -2.95 17.40 18.07
C ASP A 83 -2.46 15.98 17.69
N ASN A 84 -3.09 15.32 16.70
CA ASN A 84 -2.63 14.08 16.08
C ASN A 84 -1.54 14.30 15.02
N ALA A 85 -1.11 15.54 14.82
CA ALA A 85 -0.03 15.91 13.92
C ALA A 85 0.93 16.91 14.56
N LEU A 86 2.15 16.97 14.03
CA LEU A 86 3.16 17.96 14.39
C LEU A 86 3.26 19.03 13.30
N ILE A 87 3.39 20.26 13.71
CA ILE A 87 3.71 21.40 12.84
C ILE A 87 5.22 21.56 12.85
N ALA A 88 5.84 21.49 11.67
CA ALA A 88 7.28 21.69 11.50
C ALA A 88 7.54 23.06 10.85
N ALA A 89 8.06 23.99 11.64
CA ALA A 89 8.42 25.32 11.18
C ALA A 89 9.92 25.39 10.84
N ILE A 90 10.24 25.88 9.65
CA ILE A 90 11.63 26.13 9.21
C ILE A 90 12.17 27.34 9.97
N LYS A 91 13.27 27.18 10.69
CA LYS A 91 13.91 28.24 11.47
C LYS A 91 14.55 29.32 10.59
N GLU A 92 15.15 28.90 9.48
CA GLU A 92 15.84 29.79 8.56
C GLU A 92 15.49 29.47 7.11
N LYS A 93 14.53 30.21 6.55
CA LYS A 93 14.01 30.01 5.18
C LYS A 93 15.03 30.31 4.07
N SER A 94 16.13 31.01 4.39
CA SER A 94 17.20 31.28 3.43
C SER A 94 18.02 30.03 3.10
N ILE A 95 18.08 29.07 4.02
CA ILE A 95 18.89 27.85 3.89
C ILE A 95 18.13 26.77 3.12
N PHE A 96 16.84 26.56 3.42
CA PHE A 96 16.06 25.49 2.84
C PHE A 96 14.92 26.00 1.96
N ASP A 97 14.78 25.32 0.82
CA ASP A 97 13.51 25.30 0.10
C ASP A 97 12.54 24.34 0.81
N ILE A 98 11.28 24.76 1.00
CA ILE A 98 10.30 23.97 1.75
C ILE A 98 9.98 22.65 1.05
N ASP A 99 9.88 22.65 -0.29
CA ASP A 99 9.54 21.44 -1.05
C ASP A 99 10.71 20.47 -1.07
N PHE A 100 11.95 20.97 -1.11
CA PHE A 100 13.13 20.14 -0.92
C PHE A 100 13.15 19.49 0.47
N LEU A 101 12.87 20.26 1.51
CA LEU A 101 12.83 19.72 2.87
C LEU A 101 11.71 18.70 3.05
N VAL A 102 10.55 18.92 2.46
CA VAL A 102 9.46 17.92 2.43
C VAL A 102 9.91 16.62 1.76
N ALA A 103 10.60 16.70 0.62
CA ALA A 103 11.14 15.52 -0.07
C ALA A 103 12.15 14.77 0.79
N VAL A 104 13.07 15.48 1.45
CA VAL A 104 14.05 14.90 2.37
C VAL A 104 13.38 14.22 3.57
N LEU A 105 12.40 14.88 4.20
CA LEU A 105 11.67 14.32 5.33
C LEU A 105 10.87 13.06 4.96
N LYS A 106 10.29 13.01 3.76
CA LYS A 106 9.65 11.80 3.23
C LYS A 106 10.64 10.66 3.03
N TYR A 107 11.82 10.96 2.47
CA TYR A 107 12.87 9.96 2.27
C TYR A 107 13.40 9.36 3.59
N LEU A 108 13.46 10.15 4.66
CA LEU A 108 13.92 9.69 5.97
C LEU A 108 13.00 8.67 6.64
N ASP A 109 11.77 8.51 6.14
CA ASP A 109 10.77 7.60 6.72
C ASP A 109 10.64 7.78 8.24
N LEU A 110 10.13 8.94 8.63
CA LEU A 110 10.07 9.38 10.03
C LEU A 110 9.31 8.40 10.93
N GLY A 111 8.46 7.55 10.36
CA GLY A 111 7.76 6.46 11.06
C GLY A 111 8.72 5.50 11.78
N LYS A 112 9.93 5.32 11.27
CA LYS A 112 10.98 4.52 11.91
C LYS A 112 11.44 5.07 13.26
N THR A 113 11.17 6.33 13.57
CA THR A 113 11.48 6.94 14.88
C THR A 113 10.38 6.67 15.93
N SER A 114 9.34 5.92 15.57
CA SER A 114 8.26 5.56 16.48
C SER A 114 8.75 4.69 17.63
N VAL A 115 8.28 4.97 18.83
CA VAL A 115 8.70 4.29 20.07
C VAL A 115 7.74 3.19 20.52
N SER A 116 6.62 2.99 19.82
CA SER A 116 5.58 2.01 20.19
C SER A 116 5.15 1.19 18.99
N THR A 117 4.93 -0.12 19.21
CA THR A 117 4.43 -1.05 18.19
C THR A 117 2.89 -1.16 18.19
N ALA A 118 2.24 -1.04 19.35
CA ALA A 118 0.79 -1.18 19.47
C ALA A 118 0.05 0.06 18.98
N GLN A 119 0.54 1.25 19.32
CA GLN A 119 0.06 2.52 18.80
C GLN A 119 1.28 3.36 18.42
N PRO A 120 1.71 3.33 17.15
CA PRO A 120 2.88 4.07 16.72
C PRO A 120 2.74 5.56 16.97
N VAL A 121 3.75 6.17 17.59
CA VAL A 121 3.81 7.63 17.86
C VAL A 121 5.20 8.14 17.56
N VAL A 122 5.27 9.17 16.72
CA VAL A 122 6.51 9.93 16.49
C VAL A 122 6.52 11.20 17.34
N SER A 123 7.70 11.62 17.73
CA SER A 123 7.88 12.79 18.59
C SER A 123 9.06 13.66 18.14
N GLY A 124 9.08 14.92 18.59
CA GLY A 124 10.20 15.80 18.34
C GLY A 124 11.54 15.24 18.85
N LYS A 125 11.53 14.47 19.95
CA LYS A 125 12.73 13.79 20.47
C LYS A 125 13.28 12.73 19.52
N GLY A 126 12.44 12.05 18.76
CA GLY A 126 12.88 11.08 17.75
C GLY A 126 13.29 11.74 16.43
N ILE A 127 12.60 12.79 16.00
CA ILE A 127 12.80 13.42 14.70
C ILE A 127 13.99 14.41 14.71
N LEU A 128 14.04 15.30 15.69
CA LEU A 128 15.02 16.40 15.70
C LEU A 128 16.53 15.98 15.72
N PRO A 129 16.91 14.82 16.30
CA PRO A 129 18.30 14.35 16.24
C PRO A 129 18.73 13.83 14.86
N LEU A 130 17.77 13.50 13.94
CA LEU A 130 18.11 13.01 12.61
C LEU A 130 18.99 14.01 11.86
N ILE A 131 19.93 13.46 11.09
CA ILE A 131 20.84 14.27 10.26
C ILE A 131 20.34 14.32 8.83
N VAL A 132 20.52 15.47 8.20
CA VAL A 132 20.12 15.72 6.82
C VAL A 132 21.25 16.40 6.05
N PRO A 133 21.40 16.08 4.75
CA PRO A 133 22.34 16.79 3.89
C PRO A 133 21.74 18.13 3.46
N VAL A 134 22.57 19.14 3.38
CA VAL A 134 22.18 20.50 3.00
C VAL A 134 22.96 20.91 1.76
N PRO A 135 22.36 20.82 0.57
CA PRO A 135 22.91 21.39 -0.67
C PRO A 135 22.81 22.92 -0.66
N PRO A 136 23.60 23.61 -1.48
CA PRO A 136 23.35 25.02 -1.79
C PRO A 136 21.92 25.23 -2.30
N LYS A 137 21.26 26.32 -1.91
CA LYS A 137 19.83 26.54 -2.20
C LYS A 137 19.47 26.47 -3.69
N ILE A 138 20.34 26.97 -4.58
CA ILE A 138 20.15 26.86 -6.03
C ILE A 138 20.14 25.40 -6.48
N GLU A 139 20.94 24.56 -5.83
CA GLU A 139 21.01 23.15 -6.15
C GLU A 139 19.79 22.38 -5.63
N GLN A 140 19.24 22.75 -4.47
CA GLN A 140 17.96 22.21 -3.98
C GLN A 140 16.86 22.33 -5.05
N ASN A 141 16.75 23.49 -5.70
CA ASN A 141 15.78 23.72 -6.76
C ASN A 141 16.04 22.85 -8.02
N ARG A 142 17.31 22.60 -8.37
CA ARG A 142 17.66 21.71 -9.48
C ARG A 142 17.30 20.26 -9.18
N ILE A 143 17.59 19.83 -7.96
CA ILE A 143 17.24 18.48 -7.46
C ILE A 143 15.71 18.30 -7.48
N LEU A 144 14.96 19.28 -6.96
CA LEU A 144 13.49 19.25 -6.98
C LEU A 144 12.91 19.15 -8.37
N LYS A 145 13.41 19.92 -9.33
CA LYS A 145 12.94 19.86 -10.72
C LYS A 145 13.11 18.44 -11.29
N SER A 146 14.27 17.84 -11.10
CA SER A 146 14.52 16.46 -11.56
C SER A 146 13.63 15.47 -10.84
N TYR A 147 13.47 15.60 -9.52
CA TYR A 147 12.61 14.74 -8.70
C TYR A 147 11.14 14.78 -9.18
N ILE A 148 10.58 15.98 -9.37
CA ILE A 148 9.20 16.15 -9.85
C ILE A 148 8.98 15.58 -11.27
N GLN A 149 10.01 15.57 -12.11
CA GLN A 149 9.92 14.96 -13.43
C GLN A 149 10.00 13.43 -13.41
N ILE A 150 10.79 12.86 -12.50
CA ILE A 150 11.05 11.42 -12.43
C ILE A 150 9.93 10.69 -11.69
N MET A 151 9.44 11.22 -10.57
CA MET A 151 8.46 10.52 -9.72
C MET A 151 7.19 10.07 -10.44
N PRO A 152 6.52 10.91 -11.28
CA PRO A 152 5.34 10.47 -11.99
C PRO A 152 5.61 9.32 -12.99
N VAL A 153 6.84 9.24 -13.53
CA VAL A 153 7.24 8.13 -14.41
C VAL A 153 7.38 6.83 -13.62
N LEU A 154 7.92 6.89 -12.41
CA LEU A 154 8.00 5.72 -11.52
C LEU A 154 6.61 5.26 -11.08
N ASP A 155 5.73 6.17 -10.70
CA ASP A 155 4.34 5.87 -10.35
C ASP A 155 3.60 5.19 -11.51
N LEU A 156 3.82 5.66 -12.75
CA LEU A 156 3.26 5.05 -13.96
C LEU A 156 3.78 3.62 -14.17
N ILE A 157 5.06 3.37 -13.93
CA ILE A 157 5.66 2.04 -14.04
C ILE A 157 5.07 1.10 -12.98
N GLU A 158 4.92 1.56 -11.74
CA GLU A 158 4.34 0.76 -10.65
C GLU A 158 2.87 0.41 -10.92
N ASN A 159 2.07 1.38 -11.36
CA ASN A 159 0.67 1.16 -11.71
C ASN A 159 0.52 0.16 -12.86
N ASN A 160 1.32 0.30 -13.93
CA ASN A 160 1.31 -0.64 -15.05
C ASN A 160 1.72 -2.06 -14.62
N LYS A 161 2.65 -2.19 -13.69
CA LYS A 161 3.05 -3.51 -13.14
C LYS A 161 1.89 -4.20 -12.42
N GLU A 162 1.13 -3.49 -11.61
CA GLU A 162 -0.05 -4.04 -10.92
C GLU A 162 -1.14 -4.46 -11.91
N GLU A 163 -1.40 -3.67 -12.94
CA GLU A 163 -2.35 -3.98 -14.00
C GLU A 163 -1.94 -5.26 -14.75
N VAL A 164 -0.67 -5.39 -15.14
CA VAL A 164 -0.14 -6.61 -15.79
C VAL A 164 -0.28 -7.83 -14.90
N LEU A 165 0.02 -7.74 -13.59
CA LEU A 165 -0.16 -8.84 -12.65
C LEU A 165 -1.62 -9.26 -12.52
N SER A 166 -2.54 -8.32 -12.50
CA SER A 166 -3.98 -8.57 -12.51
C SER A 166 -4.42 -9.31 -13.78
N LEU A 167 -4.00 -8.85 -14.96
CA LEU A 167 -4.29 -9.49 -16.25
C LEU A 167 -3.74 -10.91 -16.32
N ILE A 168 -2.53 -11.15 -15.80
CA ILE A 168 -1.96 -12.51 -15.72
C ILE A 168 -2.83 -13.41 -14.85
N SER A 169 -3.31 -12.94 -13.70
CA SER A 169 -4.18 -13.71 -12.81
C SER A 169 -5.50 -14.05 -13.48
N MET A 170 -6.14 -13.09 -14.13
CA MET A 170 -7.38 -13.29 -14.90
C MET A 170 -7.17 -14.30 -16.04
N THR A 171 -6.06 -14.20 -16.76
CA THR A 171 -5.72 -15.11 -17.86
C THR A 171 -5.53 -16.54 -17.36
N LYS A 172 -4.81 -16.74 -16.25
CA LYS A 172 -4.67 -18.07 -15.63
C LYS A 172 -6.01 -18.67 -15.25
N SER A 173 -6.90 -17.90 -14.63
CA SER A 173 -8.25 -18.34 -14.28
C SER A 173 -9.08 -18.72 -15.52
N LYS A 174 -8.97 -17.94 -16.60
CA LYS A 174 -9.66 -18.23 -17.86
C LYS A 174 -9.15 -19.49 -18.53
N ILE A 175 -7.82 -19.71 -18.54
CA ILE A 175 -7.23 -20.94 -19.08
C ILE A 175 -7.74 -22.15 -18.30
N LEU A 176 -7.77 -22.08 -16.96
CA LEU A 176 -8.28 -23.16 -16.13
C LEU A 176 -9.77 -23.43 -16.37
N ASP A 177 -10.60 -22.39 -16.48
CA ASP A 177 -12.02 -22.53 -16.82
C ASP A 177 -12.22 -23.24 -18.17
N LEU A 178 -11.47 -22.85 -19.19
CA LEU A 178 -11.50 -23.49 -20.50
C LEU A 178 -11.05 -24.96 -20.43
N ALA A 179 -10.01 -25.26 -19.65
CA ALA A 179 -9.49 -26.61 -19.46
C ALA A 179 -10.55 -27.53 -18.81
N ILE A 180 -11.16 -27.07 -17.69
CA ILE A 180 -12.16 -27.84 -16.95
C ILE A 180 -13.42 -28.09 -17.81
N ARG A 181 -13.76 -27.15 -18.69
CA ARG A 181 -14.91 -27.27 -19.59
C ARG A 181 -14.62 -28.05 -20.88
N GLY A 182 -13.41 -28.59 -21.02
CA GLY A 182 -13.00 -29.30 -22.24
C GLY A 182 -12.92 -28.43 -23.51
N LYS A 183 -12.72 -27.10 -23.32
CA LYS A 183 -12.67 -26.12 -24.43
C LYS A 183 -11.26 -25.60 -24.70
N LEU A 184 -10.26 -26.03 -23.95
CA LEU A 184 -8.89 -25.55 -24.09
C LEU A 184 -8.18 -26.18 -25.28
N VAL A 185 -8.44 -27.46 -25.53
CA VAL A 185 -7.89 -28.22 -26.65
C VAL A 185 -9.02 -28.90 -27.43
N PRO A 186 -8.86 -29.12 -28.74
CA PRO A 186 -9.80 -29.94 -29.49
C PRO A 186 -9.89 -31.33 -28.89
N GLN A 187 -11.09 -31.93 -28.92
CA GLN A 187 -11.29 -33.34 -28.55
C GLN A 187 -10.76 -34.23 -29.66
N ASP A 188 -10.00 -35.28 -29.31
CA ASP A 188 -9.56 -36.29 -30.26
C ASP A 188 -10.60 -37.44 -30.32
N PRO A 189 -11.15 -37.74 -31.50
CA PRO A 189 -12.11 -38.82 -31.64
C PRO A 189 -11.53 -40.22 -31.37
N ASP A 190 -10.19 -40.36 -31.48
CA ASP A 190 -9.49 -41.62 -31.24
C ASP A 190 -9.13 -41.85 -29.76
N ASP A 191 -9.36 -40.86 -28.90
CA ASP A 191 -9.15 -41.00 -27.46
C ASP A 191 -10.21 -41.97 -26.85
N GLU A 192 -9.75 -42.89 -25.99
CA GLU A 192 -10.62 -43.77 -25.23
C GLU A 192 -11.59 -42.98 -24.38
N PRO A 193 -12.92 -43.15 -24.47
CA PRO A 193 -13.88 -42.48 -23.64
C PRO A 193 -13.64 -42.73 -22.14
N ALA A 194 -13.69 -41.67 -21.32
CA ALA A 194 -13.48 -41.80 -19.89
C ALA A 194 -14.47 -42.77 -19.20
N SER A 195 -15.66 -43.01 -19.76
CA SER A 195 -16.62 -44.02 -19.30
C SER A 195 -16.03 -45.43 -19.31
N VAL A 196 -15.30 -45.81 -20.39
CA VAL A 196 -14.66 -47.12 -20.51
C VAL A 196 -13.55 -47.29 -19.46
N LEU A 197 -12.76 -46.26 -19.24
CA LEU A 197 -11.77 -46.25 -18.17
C LEU A 197 -12.39 -46.44 -16.79
N LEU A 198 -13.48 -45.71 -16.50
CA LEU A 198 -14.19 -45.80 -15.21
C LEU A 198 -14.87 -47.18 -15.02
N GLU A 199 -15.37 -47.83 -16.05
CA GLU A 199 -15.88 -49.19 -15.97
C GLU A 199 -14.77 -50.19 -15.67
N ARG A 200 -13.63 -50.06 -16.28
CA ARG A 200 -12.43 -50.89 -16.02
C ARG A 200 -11.96 -50.75 -14.57
N ILE A 201 -11.90 -49.50 -14.05
CA ILE A 201 -11.54 -49.24 -12.65
C ILE A 201 -12.56 -49.87 -11.70
N ARG A 202 -13.87 -49.79 -12.00
CA ARG A 202 -14.91 -50.41 -11.18
C ARG A 202 -14.80 -51.93 -11.17
N ALA A 203 -14.53 -52.55 -12.32
CA ALA A 203 -14.37 -54.00 -12.41
C ALA A 203 -13.15 -54.46 -11.59
N GLU A 204 -12.00 -53.78 -11.71
CA GLU A 204 -10.83 -54.07 -10.90
C GLU A 204 -11.06 -53.89 -9.39
N LYS A 205 -11.75 -52.85 -9.01
CA LYS A 205 -12.13 -52.59 -7.59
C LYS A 205 -13.01 -53.74 -7.07
N GLU A 206 -14.01 -54.23 -7.84
CA GLU A 206 -14.85 -55.36 -7.43
C GLU A 206 -14.03 -56.66 -7.28
N GLU A 207 -13.04 -56.94 -8.15
CA GLU A 207 -12.16 -58.07 -8.01
C GLU A 207 -11.32 -58.01 -6.75
N LEU A 208 -10.77 -56.84 -6.44
CA LEU A 208 -10.00 -56.61 -5.22
C LEU A 208 -10.83 -56.77 -3.94
N ILE A 209 -12.13 -56.35 -3.99
CA ILE A 209 -13.06 -56.55 -2.90
C ILE A 209 -13.36 -58.04 -2.73
N LYS A 210 -13.64 -58.78 -3.79
CA LYS A 210 -13.87 -60.24 -3.80
C LYS A 210 -12.66 -60.99 -3.25
N ALA A 211 -11.45 -60.56 -3.61
CA ALA A 211 -10.21 -61.14 -3.11
C ALA A 211 -9.88 -60.75 -1.64
N GLY A 212 -10.70 -59.94 -0.96
CA GLY A 212 -10.50 -59.49 0.39
C GLY A 212 -9.36 -58.53 0.59
N LYS A 213 -8.81 -57.94 -0.50
CA LYS A 213 -7.71 -57.00 -0.44
C LYS A 213 -8.12 -55.58 -0.07
N ILE A 214 -9.33 -55.18 -0.39
CA ILE A 214 -9.92 -53.87 -0.04
C ILE A 214 -11.33 -54.07 0.48
N LYS A 215 -11.78 -53.15 1.34
CA LYS A 215 -13.17 -53.14 1.87
C LYS A 215 -14.09 -52.35 0.93
N ARG A 216 -15.34 -52.79 0.81
CA ARG A 216 -16.37 -52.05 0.08
C ARG A 216 -16.67 -50.73 0.77
N ASP A 217 -16.72 -49.66 0.02
CA ASP A 217 -17.10 -48.36 0.52
C ASP A 217 -18.58 -48.33 0.92
N LYS A 218 -18.88 -47.76 2.11
CA LYS A 218 -20.28 -47.72 2.62
C LYS A 218 -21.14 -46.63 1.93
N LYS A 219 -20.49 -45.71 1.21
CA LYS A 219 -21.14 -44.58 0.50
C LYS A 219 -20.60 -44.50 -0.92
N GLU A 220 -20.95 -45.44 -1.76
CA GLU A 220 -20.61 -45.36 -3.16
C GLU A 220 -21.72 -44.61 -3.89
N SER A 221 -21.38 -43.47 -4.49
CA SER A 221 -22.33 -42.66 -5.26
C SER A 221 -22.08 -42.78 -6.76
N VAL A 222 -23.12 -42.65 -7.53
CA VAL A 222 -23.06 -42.62 -8.99
C VAL A 222 -23.66 -41.29 -9.47
N ILE A 223 -22.89 -40.55 -10.23
CA ILE A 223 -23.35 -39.33 -10.91
C ILE A 223 -23.91 -39.73 -12.26
N PHE A 224 -25.16 -39.36 -12.57
CA PHE A 224 -25.79 -39.59 -13.83
C PHE A 224 -26.52 -38.35 -14.34
N ARG A 225 -26.74 -38.31 -15.65
CA ARG A 225 -27.47 -37.21 -16.30
C ARG A 225 -28.93 -37.57 -16.40
N GLY A 226 -29.81 -36.71 -15.87
CA GLY A 226 -31.27 -36.88 -15.96
C GLY A 226 -31.82 -36.47 -17.33
N GLU A 227 -33.09 -36.72 -17.53
CA GLU A 227 -33.82 -36.37 -18.78
C GLU A 227 -33.89 -34.86 -19.04
N ASP A 228 -33.78 -34.06 -17.99
CA ASP A 228 -33.73 -32.60 -18.03
C ASP A 228 -32.32 -32.04 -18.32
N ASN A 229 -31.36 -32.92 -18.67
CA ASN A 229 -29.95 -32.60 -18.89
C ASN A 229 -29.17 -32.14 -17.66
N SER A 230 -29.74 -32.21 -16.46
CA SER A 230 -29.06 -31.92 -15.19
C SER A 230 -28.30 -33.16 -14.67
N TYR A 231 -27.26 -32.94 -13.86
CA TYR A 231 -26.53 -34.03 -13.23
C TYR A 231 -27.10 -34.32 -11.84
N TYR A 232 -27.27 -35.58 -11.53
CA TYR A 232 -27.79 -36.08 -10.26
C TYR A 232 -26.83 -37.08 -9.64
N GLU A 233 -26.78 -37.11 -8.31
CA GLU A 233 -26.05 -38.09 -7.54
C GLU A 233 -27.03 -39.08 -6.92
N LYS A 234 -26.76 -40.38 -7.11
CA LYS A 234 -27.47 -41.48 -6.44
C LYS A 234 -26.45 -42.14 -5.49
N ILE A 235 -26.82 -42.19 -4.20
CA ILE A 235 -26.04 -42.81 -3.13
C ILE A 235 -26.57 -44.20 -2.88
#